data_64158a1d9842917fb45208727dec62ce
#
_entry.id   64158a1d9842917fb45208727dec62ce
#
_cell.length_a   1.000
_cell.length_b   1.000
_cell.length_c   1.000
_cell.angle_alpha   90.00
_cell.angle_beta   90.00
_cell.angle_gamma   90.00
#
_symmetry.space_group_name_H-M   'P 1'
#
loop_
_entity.id
_entity.type
_entity.pdbx_description
1 polymer ?
#
loop_
_entity_poly.entity_id
_entity_poly.type
_entity_poly.pdbx_seq_one_letter_code
_entity_poly.pdbx_strand_id
1 'polypeptide(L)'
;MTADGTRVRVTDTQKKAGDLFVHFGTVEEGEIKRDAPLTLEVDHTRRNAIRQNHSATHLLHEALRQVLGDHVAQKGSLVAPDRLRFDFSHPKPLQEGEIERVEDIANDMVLQNSPVTTRLMAVDDAIASGARALFGEKYGDEVRVVAMGDSGGNTLGWSVELCGGTHVRHTGDIGLISITNESAVAAGVRRIEALTAKAARKHANHLGNIAKSASAELKIGIDEVAQRLAQVMDERRRLERDLSEARKKLALGGSRSADAADGVRVIGKVRLLAREVSGIDLKDLRSLADAGKKEIGSGIVAIVAVTEEGKAGLVVGVTNDLTDRFSAVDLVRKGAEALGGKGGGGRPDLAQAGGPEGSNAGAALEAIASALAAA
;
A
#
# COMPACT_ATOMS: atom_id res chain seq x y z
N MET A 1 -41.40 10.72 2.24
CA MET A 1 -42.71 11.17 1.76
C MET A 1 -43.74 10.84 2.82
N THR A 2 -44.59 11.77 3.13
CA THR A 2 -45.65 11.58 4.14
C THR A 2 -47.01 12.06 3.60
N ALA A 3 -48.07 11.37 4.00
CA ALA A 3 -49.47 11.77 3.89
C ALA A 3 -50.19 11.25 5.13
N ASP A 4 -51.44 11.58 5.34
CA ASP A 4 -52.24 11.18 6.52
C ASP A 4 -52.00 9.71 6.90
N GLY A 5 -51.21 9.46 7.94
CA GLY A 5 -50.88 8.13 8.44
C GLY A 5 -49.99 7.27 7.53
N THR A 6 -49.48 7.80 6.42
CA THR A 6 -48.62 7.07 5.48
C THR A 6 -47.21 7.66 5.48
N ARG A 7 -46.18 6.80 5.59
CA ARG A 7 -44.76 7.17 5.46
C ARG A 7 -44.05 6.25 4.46
N VAL A 8 -43.41 6.88 3.50
CA VAL A 8 -42.63 6.20 2.46
C VAL A 8 -41.19 6.65 2.53
N ARG A 9 -40.25 5.71 2.67
CA ARG A 9 -38.83 5.98 2.55
C ARG A 9 -38.45 5.87 1.08
N VAL A 10 -38.03 6.97 0.49
CA VAL A 10 -37.46 6.99 -0.88
C VAL A 10 -36.01 6.54 -0.84
N THR A 11 -35.68 5.54 -1.64
CA THR A 11 -34.33 5.00 -1.77
C THR A 11 -33.61 5.47 -3.03
N ASP A 12 -34.38 5.78 -4.10
CA ASP A 12 -33.85 6.29 -5.36
C ASP A 12 -34.87 7.18 -6.06
N THR A 13 -34.41 8.09 -6.90
CA THR A 13 -35.25 8.94 -7.75
C THR A 13 -34.64 9.01 -9.13
N GLN A 14 -35.38 8.59 -10.13
CA GLN A 14 -34.94 8.54 -11.53
C GLN A 14 -35.83 9.41 -12.41
N LYS A 15 -35.24 10.05 -13.41
CA LYS A 15 -35.97 10.72 -14.48
C LYS A 15 -36.29 9.69 -15.58
N LYS A 16 -37.53 9.51 -15.93
CA LYS A 16 -38.05 8.56 -16.93
C LYS A 16 -38.96 9.29 -17.93
N ALA A 17 -39.04 8.78 -19.15
CA ALA A 17 -39.96 9.27 -20.17
C ALA A 17 -39.97 10.81 -20.30
N GLY A 18 -38.81 11.41 -20.46
CA GLY A 18 -38.64 12.87 -20.49
C GLY A 18 -38.58 13.47 -19.08
N ASP A 19 -39.64 14.12 -18.63
CA ASP A 19 -39.62 14.90 -17.37
C ASP A 19 -40.33 14.22 -16.18
N LEU A 20 -40.67 12.94 -16.28
CA LEU A 20 -41.29 12.20 -15.19
C LEU A 20 -40.26 11.80 -14.12
N PHE A 21 -40.43 12.31 -12.89
CA PHE A 21 -39.64 11.89 -11.73
C PHE A 21 -40.28 10.68 -11.07
N VAL A 22 -39.62 9.54 -11.10
CA VAL A 22 -40.04 8.29 -10.49
C VAL A 22 -39.27 8.07 -9.20
N HIS A 23 -40.00 8.00 -8.08
CA HIS A 23 -39.41 7.71 -6.78
C HIS A 23 -39.57 6.22 -6.46
N PHE A 24 -38.45 5.55 -6.20
CA PHE A 24 -38.42 4.17 -5.71
C PHE A 24 -38.26 4.20 -4.20
N GLY A 25 -39.04 3.36 -3.51
CA GLY A 25 -39.02 3.39 -2.05
C GLY A 25 -39.82 2.26 -1.42
N THR A 26 -39.82 2.24 -0.09
CA THR A 26 -40.55 1.30 0.74
C THR A 26 -41.58 2.04 1.58
N VAL A 27 -42.82 1.54 1.62
CA VAL A 27 -43.81 2.03 2.54
C VAL A 27 -43.47 1.50 3.94
N GLU A 28 -43.16 2.41 4.86
CA GLU A 28 -42.82 2.08 6.26
C GLU A 28 -44.08 2.07 7.15
N GLU A 29 -45.04 2.94 6.86
CA GLU A 29 -46.29 3.07 7.61
C GLU A 29 -47.42 3.39 6.65
N GLY A 30 -48.60 2.86 6.92
CA GLY A 30 -49.83 3.14 6.20
C GLY A 30 -49.92 2.54 4.80
N GLU A 31 -50.70 3.17 3.91
CA GLU A 31 -50.93 2.74 2.54
C GLU A 31 -50.90 3.93 1.57
N ILE A 32 -50.22 3.77 0.43
CA ILE A 32 -50.21 4.77 -0.64
C ILE A 32 -51.50 4.62 -1.45
N LYS A 33 -52.30 5.70 -1.53
CA LYS A 33 -53.46 5.77 -2.40
C LYS A 33 -53.14 6.55 -3.67
N ARG A 34 -53.70 6.13 -4.77
CA ARG A 34 -53.60 6.85 -6.03
C ARG A 34 -54.17 8.28 -5.85
N ASP A 35 -53.46 9.25 -6.47
CA ASP A 35 -53.83 10.67 -6.43
C ASP A 35 -53.83 11.32 -5.03
N ALA A 36 -53.30 10.63 -4.00
CA ALA A 36 -53.16 11.20 -2.67
C ALA A 36 -52.05 12.27 -2.65
N PRO A 37 -52.28 13.43 -2.00
CA PRO A 37 -51.21 14.44 -1.83
C PRO A 37 -50.12 13.90 -0.92
N LEU A 38 -48.85 14.04 -1.33
CA LEU A 38 -47.67 13.61 -0.58
C LEU A 38 -46.78 14.80 -0.29
N THR A 39 -46.38 14.95 0.96
CA THR A 39 -45.29 15.87 1.32
C THR A 39 -43.96 15.21 1.07
N LEU A 40 -43.10 15.87 0.28
CA LEU A 40 -41.76 15.41 -0.01
C LEU A 40 -40.76 16.10 0.91
N GLU A 41 -40.10 15.33 1.76
CA GLU A 41 -39.07 15.83 2.66
C GLU A 41 -37.70 15.27 2.25
N VAL A 42 -36.72 16.17 2.09
CA VAL A 42 -35.35 15.80 1.75
C VAL A 42 -34.55 15.57 3.03
N ASP A 43 -33.77 14.49 3.09
CA ASP A 43 -32.77 14.33 4.13
C ASP A 43 -31.72 15.47 4.04
N HIS A 44 -31.91 16.48 4.87
CA HIS A 44 -31.06 17.68 4.88
C HIS A 44 -29.63 17.37 5.27
N THR A 45 -29.38 16.39 6.14
CA THR A 45 -28.02 16.00 6.54
C THR A 45 -27.26 15.44 5.36
N ARG A 46 -27.85 14.48 4.65
CA ARG A 46 -27.31 13.90 3.44
C ARG A 46 -27.16 14.93 2.31
N ARG A 47 -28.18 15.75 2.10
CA ARG A 47 -28.17 16.80 1.07
C ARG A 47 -27.09 17.84 1.33
N ASN A 48 -26.86 18.27 2.56
CA ASN A 48 -25.82 19.23 2.90
C ASN A 48 -24.44 18.65 2.66
N ALA A 49 -24.18 17.39 3.02
CA ALA A 49 -22.92 16.72 2.72
C ALA A 49 -22.65 16.65 1.20
N ILE A 50 -23.68 16.35 0.39
CA ILE A 50 -23.58 16.37 -1.08
C ILE A 50 -23.28 17.79 -1.59
N ARG A 51 -23.93 18.83 -1.07
CA ARG A 51 -23.68 20.24 -1.44
C ARG A 51 -22.25 20.65 -1.13
N GLN A 52 -21.71 20.26 0.02
CA GLN A 52 -20.33 20.52 0.44
C GLN A 52 -19.34 19.89 -0.54
N ASN A 53 -19.50 18.61 -0.82
CA ASN A 53 -18.64 17.90 -1.77
C ASN A 53 -18.76 18.44 -3.19
N HIS A 54 -19.97 18.82 -3.65
CA HIS A 54 -20.16 19.37 -4.98
C HIS A 54 -19.50 20.74 -5.13
N SER A 55 -19.68 21.62 -4.16
CA SER A 55 -19.06 22.95 -4.19
C SER A 55 -17.53 22.85 -4.07
N ALA A 56 -17.01 21.93 -3.23
CA ALA A 56 -15.58 21.67 -3.14
C ALA A 56 -14.99 21.17 -4.47
N THR A 57 -15.74 20.41 -5.27
CA THR A 57 -15.29 19.98 -6.60
C THR A 57 -14.95 21.16 -7.51
N HIS A 58 -15.78 22.22 -7.51
CA HIS A 58 -15.53 23.43 -8.28
C HIS A 58 -14.32 24.21 -7.78
N LEU A 59 -14.14 24.34 -6.46
CA LEU A 59 -12.95 24.99 -5.90
C LEU A 59 -11.68 24.19 -6.22
N LEU A 60 -11.70 22.87 -6.08
CA LEU A 60 -10.55 22.02 -6.45
C LEU A 60 -10.24 22.08 -7.94
N HIS A 61 -11.25 22.13 -8.82
CA HIS A 61 -11.02 22.27 -10.26
C HIS A 61 -10.27 23.55 -10.60
N GLU A 62 -10.68 24.68 -10.04
CA GLU A 62 -9.99 25.95 -10.27
C GLU A 62 -8.60 25.97 -9.64
N ALA A 63 -8.44 25.46 -8.41
CA ALA A 63 -7.14 25.34 -7.74
C ALA A 63 -6.15 24.47 -8.56
N LEU A 64 -6.61 23.32 -9.07
CA LEU A 64 -5.81 22.47 -9.95
C LEU A 64 -5.36 23.21 -11.21
N ARG A 65 -6.23 24.02 -11.82
CA ARG A 65 -5.87 24.83 -12.98
C ARG A 65 -4.80 25.86 -12.65
N GLN A 66 -4.92 26.54 -11.52
CA GLN A 66 -3.94 27.55 -11.11
C GLN A 66 -2.56 26.93 -10.81
N VAL A 67 -2.52 25.71 -10.26
CA VAL A 67 -1.26 25.03 -9.93
C VAL A 67 -0.65 24.30 -11.11
N LEU A 68 -1.47 23.62 -11.91
CA LEU A 68 -1.00 22.72 -12.97
C LEU A 68 -1.08 23.33 -14.38
N GLY A 69 -1.94 24.33 -14.57
CA GLY A 69 -2.11 25.06 -15.84
C GLY A 69 -3.47 24.82 -16.51
N ASP A 70 -3.70 25.60 -17.58
CA ASP A 70 -4.98 25.68 -18.29
C ASP A 70 -5.45 24.40 -19.00
N HIS A 71 -4.57 23.42 -19.17
CA HIS A 71 -4.91 22.13 -19.78
C HIS A 71 -5.75 21.23 -18.85
N VAL A 72 -5.86 21.58 -17.57
CA VAL A 72 -6.71 20.86 -16.61
C VAL A 72 -8.17 21.05 -16.99
N ALA A 73 -8.84 19.96 -17.34
CA ALA A 73 -10.25 19.92 -17.68
C ALA A 73 -10.89 18.67 -17.06
N GLN A 74 -12.13 18.78 -16.60
CA GLN A 74 -12.88 17.66 -16.04
C GLN A 74 -13.04 16.54 -17.08
N LYS A 75 -12.73 15.30 -16.68
CA LYS A 75 -12.96 14.07 -17.44
C LYS A 75 -14.00 13.17 -16.78
N GLY A 76 -14.26 13.37 -15.51
CA GLY A 76 -15.28 12.66 -14.74
C GLY A 76 -15.40 13.26 -13.35
N SER A 77 -16.53 13.01 -12.70
CA SER A 77 -16.78 13.44 -11.33
C SER A 77 -17.72 12.48 -10.62
N LEU A 78 -17.52 12.32 -9.32
CA LEU A 78 -18.47 11.68 -8.41
C LEU A 78 -18.65 12.57 -7.19
N VAL A 79 -19.89 12.90 -6.89
CA VAL A 79 -20.29 13.65 -5.69
C VAL A 79 -21.18 12.77 -4.85
N ALA A 80 -20.66 12.25 -3.74
CA ALA A 80 -21.37 11.43 -2.78
C ALA A 80 -21.48 12.15 -1.42
N PRO A 81 -22.28 11.70 -0.47
CA PRO A 81 -22.38 12.35 0.84
C PRO A 81 -21.12 12.15 1.71
N ASP A 82 -20.34 11.13 1.44
CA ASP A 82 -19.16 10.73 2.20
C ASP A 82 -17.84 11.21 1.59
N ARG A 83 -17.81 11.48 0.27
CA ARG A 83 -16.61 11.91 -0.46
C ARG A 83 -16.93 12.55 -1.79
N LEU A 84 -15.95 13.20 -2.37
CA LEU A 84 -15.94 13.56 -3.78
C LEU A 84 -14.78 12.85 -4.51
N ARG A 85 -14.93 12.72 -5.82
CA ARG A 85 -13.91 12.26 -6.75
C ARG A 85 -13.92 13.14 -7.98
N PHE A 86 -12.74 13.57 -8.41
CA PHE A 86 -12.59 14.43 -9.57
C PHE A 86 -11.50 13.88 -10.49
N ASP A 87 -11.89 13.55 -11.71
CA ASP A 87 -11.01 13.04 -12.76
C ASP A 87 -10.72 14.20 -13.74
N PHE A 88 -9.45 14.44 -14.04
CA PHE A 88 -9.04 15.59 -14.85
C PHE A 88 -7.88 15.25 -15.78
N SER A 89 -7.73 16.05 -16.87
CA SER A 89 -6.63 15.92 -17.82
C SER A 89 -5.32 16.41 -17.20
N HIS A 90 -4.35 15.50 -17.02
CA HIS A 90 -2.97 15.82 -16.66
C HIS A 90 -2.04 14.64 -17.00
N PRO A 91 -0.85 14.90 -17.60
CA PRO A 91 -0.02 13.81 -18.16
C PRO A 91 0.83 13.07 -17.14
N LYS A 92 1.08 13.61 -15.95
CA LYS A 92 2.01 13.05 -14.95
C LYS A 92 1.38 13.00 -13.56
N PRO A 93 1.89 12.17 -12.62
CA PRO A 93 1.50 12.22 -11.21
C PRO A 93 1.73 13.62 -10.61
N LEU A 94 0.86 14.04 -9.70
CA LEU A 94 1.07 15.24 -8.92
C LEU A 94 2.15 15.00 -7.87
N GLN A 95 3.00 16.00 -7.65
CA GLN A 95 3.95 16.00 -6.56
C GLN A 95 3.24 16.40 -5.25
N GLU A 96 3.80 15.99 -4.11
CA GLU A 96 3.23 16.29 -2.80
C GLU A 96 3.02 17.80 -2.59
N GLY A 97 3.99 18.63 -2.92
CA GLY A 97 3.86 20.08 -2.83
C GLY A 97 2.87 20.70 -3.84
N GLU A 98 2.53 20.01 -4.95
CA GLU A 98 1.45 20.43 -5.84
C GLU A 98 0.08 20.14 -5.21
N ILE A 99 -0.06 18.98 -4.55
CA ILE A 99 -1.29 18.58 -3.84
C ILE A 99 -1.56 19.52 -2.67
N GLU A 100 -0.55 19.78 -1.83
CA GLU A 100 -0.65 20.73 -0.71
C GLU A 100 -1.08 22.11 -1.20
N ARG A 101 -0.47 22.62 -2.25
CA ARG A 101 -0.80 23.94 -2.80
C ARG A 101 -2.23 24.01 -3.36
N VAL A 102 -2.73 22.95 -4.00
CA VAL A 102 -4.13 22.84 -4.46
C VAL A 102 -5.08 22.86 -3.27
N GLU A 103 -4.75 22.12 -2.21
CA GLU A 103 -5.54 22.04 -0.99
C GLU A 103 -5.58 23.38 -0.26
N ASP A 104 -4.43 24.06 -0.13
CA ASP A 104 -4.32 25.40 0.47
C ASP A 104 -5.17 26.42 -0.27
N ILE A 105 -5.01 26.52 -1.59
CA ILE A 105 -5.79 27.47 -2.42
C ILE A 105 -7.29 27.21 -2.28
N ALA A 106 -7.72 25.95 -2.33
CA ALA A 106 -9.13 25.60 -2.17
C ALA A 106 -9.67 25.96 -0.79
N ASN A 107 -8.89 25.71 0.28
CA ASN A 107 -9.27 26.06 1.64
C ASN A 107 -9.23 27.57 1.90
N ASP A 108 -8.36 28.33 1.27
CA ASP A 108 -8.37 29.80 1.31
C ASP A 108 -9.70 30.35 0.77
N MET A 109 -10.22 29.77 -0.32
CA MET A 109 -11.54 30.14 -0.85
C MET A 109 -12.68 29.76 0.10
N VAL A 110 -12.55 28.62 0.82
CA VAL A 110 -13.49 28.26 1.89
C VAL A 110 -13.48 29.30 3.00
N LEU A 111 -12.30 29.73 3.45
CA LEU A 111 -12.13 30.70 4.55
C LEU A 111 -12.65 32.10 4.20
N GLN A 112 -12.68 32.48 2.92
CA GLN A 112 -13.31 33.74 2.48
C GLN A 112 -14.79 33.82 2.85
N ASN A 113 -15.47 32.67 3.00
CA ASN A 113 -16.92 32.59 3.28
C ASN A 113 -17.76 33.43 2.29
N SER A 114 -17.37 33.48 1.05
CA SER A 114 -18.02 34.25 -0.01
C SER A 114 -19.37 33.63 -0.41
N PRO A 115 -20.37 34.43 -0.82
CA PRO A 115 -21.64 33.91 -1.33
C PRO A 115 -21.43 33.05 -2.58
N VAL A 116 -22.15 31.93 -2.66
CA VAL A 116 -22.28 31.14 -3.88
C VAL A 116 -23.47 31.66 -4.67
N THR A 117 -23.19 32.24 -5.83
CA THR A 117 -24.22 32.85 -6.66
C THR A 117 -24.59 31.95 -7.83
N THR A 118 -25.85 32.03 -8.25
CA THR A 118 -26.37 31.28 -9.40
C THR A 118 -27.12 32.24 -10.31
N ARG A 119 -26.79 32.19 -11.62
CA ARG A 119 -27.43 33.01 -12.63
C ARG A 119 -27.86 32.15 -13.82
N LEU A 120 -29.04 32.45 -14.39
CA LEU A 120 -29.47 31.92 -15.68
C LEU A 120 -29.07 32.93 -16.76
N MET A 121 -28.45 32.46 -17.83
CA MET A 121 -28.05 33.30 -18.95
C MET A 121 -27.89 32.47 -20.22
N ALA A 122 -27.84 33.15 -21.39
CA ALA A 122 -27.55 32.48 -22.64
C ALA A 122 -26.16 31.83 -22.61
N VAL A 123 -25.99 30.70 -23.29
CA VAL A 123 -24.70 29.95 -23.31
C VAL A 123 -23.54 30.84 -23.77
N ASP A 124 -23.75 31.62 -24.85
CA ASP A 124 -22.71 32.49 -25.41
C ASP A 124 -22.31 33.62 -24.44
N ASP A 125 -23.28 34.19 -23.72
CA ASP A 125 -23.03 35.19 -22.67
C ASP A 125 -22.28 34.58 -21.47
N ALA A 126 -22.61 33.35 -21.10
CA ALA A 126 -21.94 32.65 -20.05
C ALA A 126 -20.45 32.39 -20.39
N ILE A 127 -20.17 31.93 -21.61
CA ILE A 127 -18.80 31.70 -22.09
C ILE A 127 -18.04 33.04 -22.21
N ALA A 128 -18.68 34.08 -22.77
CA ALA A 128 -18.08 35.41 -22.88
C ALA A 128 -17.74 36.03 -21.52
N SER A 129 -18.50 35.70 -20.47
CA SER A 129 -18.24 36.11 -19.09
C SER A 129 -17.16 35.27 -18.36
N GLY A 130 -16.56 34.30 -19.05
CA GLY A 130 -15.50 33.45 -18.52
C GLY A 130 -16.00 32.18 -17.80
N ALA A 131 -17.30 31.86 -17.91
CA ALA A 131 -17.82 30.60 -17.36
C ALA A 131 -17.30 29.41 -18.16
N ARG A 132 -16.90 28.35 -17.42
CA ARG A 132 -16.41 27.12 -18.04
C ARG A 132 -17.56 26.16 -18.30
N ALA A 133 -17.58 25.66 -19.52
CA ALA A 133 -18.45 24.57 -19.94
C ALA A 133 -17.73 23.23 -19.79
N LEU A 134 -18.44 22.19 -19.35
CA LEU A 134 -17.91 20.83 -19.32
C LEU A 134 -17.74 20.32 -20.75
N PHE A 135 -16.58 19.73 -21.02
CA PHE A 135 -16.28 19.24 -22.35
C PHE A 135 -17.21 18.08 -22.75
N GLY A 136 -17.89 18.21 -23.88
CA GLY A 136 -18.74 17.15 -24.45
C GLY A 136 -20.19 17.17 -23.97
N GLU A 137 -20.60 18.10 -23.13
CA GLU A 137 -22.01 18.29 -22.78
C GLU A 137 -22.73 19.17 -23.83
N LYS A 138 -23.98 18.81 -24.09
CA LYS A 138 -24.86 19.64 -24.93
C LYS A 138 -25.72 20.51 -24.02
N TYR A 139 -25.59 21.80 -24.18
CA TYR A 139 -26.35 22.80 -23.44
C TYR A 139 -27.56 23.27 -24.26
N GLY A 140 -28.65 23.60 -23.57
CA GLY A 140 -29.76 24.32 -24.19
C GLY A 140 -29.41 25.81 -24.43
N ASP A 141 -30.39 26.58 -24.88
CA ASP A 141 -30.21 28.01 -25.16
C ASP A 141 -29.89 28.83 -23.90
N GLU A 142 -30.36 28.37 -22.73
CA GLU A 142 -30.15 28.97 -21.43
C GLU A 142 -29.43 27.98 -20.49
N VAL A 143 -28.42 28.47 -19.77
CA VAL A 143 -27.59 27.67 -18.83
C VAL A 143 -27.55 28.32 -17.45
N ARG A 144 -27.36 27.47 -16.45
CA ARG A 144 -27.13 27.89 -15.08
C ARG A 144 -25.64 28.04 -14.82
N VAL A 145 -25.20 29.26 -14.55
CA VAL A 145 -23.84 29.60 -14.15
C VAL A 145 -23.76 29.67 -12.64
N VAL A 146 -22.81 28.93 -12.06
CA VAL A 146 -22.51 28.95 -10.63
C VAL A 146 -21.17 29.63 -10.44
N ALA A 147 -21.13 30.63 -9.55
CA ALA A 147 -19.91 31.37 -9.21
C ALA A 147 -19.63 31.32 -7.71
N MET A 148 -18.34 31.12 -7.36
CA MET A 148 -17.86 30.93 -5.99
C MET A 148 -16.53 31.65 -5.78
N GLY A 149 -16.32 32.18 -4.58
CA GLY A 149 -15.10 32.88 -4.17
C GLY A 149 -15.00 34.28 -4.75
N ASP A 150 -14.18 35.12 -4.12
CA ASP A 150 -13.88 36.46 -4.60
C ASP A 150 -12.50 36.44 -5.29
N SER A 151 -12.47 36.92 -6.51
CA SER A 151 -11.25 36.99 -7.33
C SER A 151 -10.52 38.32 -7.26
N GLY A 152 -11.06 39.29 -6.48
CA GLY A 152 -10.49 40.64 -6.37
C GLY A 152 -10.60 41.50 -7.65
N GLY A 153 -11.19 41.00 -8.72
CA GLY A 153 -11.25 41.73 -9.99
C GLY A 153 -12.23 41.17 -11.03
N ASN A 154 -12.64 39.91 -10.91
CA ASN A 154 -13.65 39.35 -11.81
C ASN A 154 -15.05 39.61 -11.25
N THR A 155 -15.94 40.14 -12.10
CA THR A 155 -17.30 40.51 -11.73
C THR A 155 -18.20 39.31 -11.35
N LEU A 156 -17.83 38.09 -11.69
CA LEU A 156 -18.64 36.88 -11.43
C LEU A 156 -18.16 36.08 -10.23
N GLY A 157 -16.86 35.87 -10.07
CA GLY A 157 -16.29 35.06 -8.98
C GLY A 157 -14.92 34.45 -9.32
N TRP A 158 -14.33 33.75 -8.37
CA TRP A 158 -13.04 33.07 -8.53
C TRP A 158 -13.19 31.76 -9.33
N SER A 159 -14.17 30.93 -9.01
CA SER A 159 -14.57 29.77 -9.80
C SER A 159 -15.92 30.07 -10.46
N VAL A 160 -16.00 29.97 -11.79
CA VAL A 160 -17.21 30.26 -12.57
C VAL A 160 -17.45 29.12 -13.57
N GLU A 161 -18.50 28.34 -13.35
CA GLU A 161 -18.75 27.13 -14.15
C GLU A 161 -20.23 26.93 -14.49
N LEU A 162 -20.50 26.26 -15.62
CA LEU A 162 -21.84 25.81 -15.97
C LEU A 162 -22.20 24.60 -15.11
N CYS A 163 -23.19 24.74 -14.22
CA CYS A 163 -23.56 23.67 -13.32
C CYS A 163 -25.04 23.68 -12.91
N GLY A 164 -25.76 22.58 -13.20
CA GLY A 164 -27.16 22.40 -12.82
C GLY A 164 -27.38 21.81 -11.40
N GLY A 165 -26.30 21.50 -10.67
CA GLY A 165 -26.36 20.79 -9.39
C GLY A 165 -26.74 21.65 -8.20
N THR A 166 -26.70 21.05 -7.01
CA THR A 166 -26.99 21.74 -5.73
C THR A 166 -25.71 22.11 -5.01
N HIS A 167 -25.65 23.34 -4.52
CA HIS A 167 -24.46 23.92 -3.88
C HIS A 167 -24.76 24.44 -2.50
N VAL A 168 -23.71 24.73 -1.74
CA VAL A 168 -23.76 25.47 -0.47
C VAL A 168 -24.17 26.93 -0.72
N ARG A 169 -24.54 27.65 0.33
CA ARG A 169 -24.91 29.09 0.20
C ARG A 169 -23.70 30.00 0.24
N HIS A 170 -22.69 29.64 1.04
CA HIS A 170 -21.42 30.33 1.19
C HIS A 170 -20.28 29.31 1.07
N THR A 171 -19.10 29.74 0.62
CA THR A 171 -17.94 28.84 0.52
C THR A 171 -17.53 28.29 1.88
N GLY A 172 -17.73 29.03 2.97
CA GLY A 172 -17.49 28.55 4.34
C GLY A 172 -18.33 27.37 4.79
N ASP A 173 -19.52 27.18 4.20
CA ASP A 173 -20.37 26.01 4.47
C ASP A 173 -19.73 24.68 4.02
N ILE A 174 -18.72 24.71 3.14
CA ILE A 174 -17.96 23.53 2.70
C ILE A 174 -17.16 22.95 3.86
N GLY A 175 -16.65 23.81 4.73
CA GLY A 175 -15.72 23.43 5.79
C GLY A 175 -14.36 23.01 5.24
N LEU A 176 -13.58 22.28 6.02
CA LEU A 176 -12.27 21.79 5.58
C LEU A 176 -12.37 20.90 4.35
N ILE A 177 -11.58 21.16 3.33
CA ILE A 177 -11.33 20.27 2.19
C ILE A 177 -10.01 19.53 2.46
N SER A 178 -10.01 18.20 2.34
CA SER A 178 -8.79 17.39 2.44
C SER A 178 -8.71 16.38 1.30
N ILE A 179 -7.64 16.45 0.53
CA ILE A 179 -7.32 15.50 -0.55
C ILE A 179 -6.72 14.25 0.09
N THR A 180 -7.38 13.11 -0.09
CA THR A 180 -6.97 11.87 0.56
C THR A 180 -6.20 10.93 -0.36
N ASN A 181 -6.35 11.09 -1.68
CA ASN A 181 -5.69 10.23 -2.66
C ASN A 181 -5.53 10.92 -4.02
N GLU A 182 -4.44 10.60 -4.70
CA GLU A 182 -4.17 10.96 -6.08
C GLU A 182 -3.74 9.70 -6.84
N SER A 183 -4.30 9.46 -8.04
CA SER A 183 -4.02 8.24 -8.81
C SER A 183 -4.23 8.44 -10.31
N ALA A 184 -3.68 7.52 -11.13
CA ALA A 184 -3.96 7.44 -12.55
C ALA A 184 -5.27 6.71 -12.83
N VAL A 185 -6.05 7.20 -13.80
CA VAL A 185 -7.26 6.52 -14.29
C VAL A 185 -7.04 5.95 -15.69
N ALA A 186 -6.43 6.76 -16.56
CA ALA A 186 -6.09 6.41 -17.93
C ALA A 186 -4.88 7.24 -18.38
N ALA A 187 -4.38 7.00 -19.58
CA ALA A 187 -3.33 7.82 -20.17
C ALA A 187 -3.77 9.29 -20.25
N GLY A 188 -3.02 10.17 -19.61
CA GLY A 188 -3.31 11.60 -19.56
C GLY A 188 -4.52 12.01 -18.70
N VAL A 189 -5.03 11.12 -17.83
CA VAL A 189 -6.12 11.40 -16.90
C VAL A 189 -5.72 11.02 -15.47
N ARG A 190 -5.74 12.01 -14.60
CA ARG A 190 -5.48 11.87 -13.16
C ARG A 190 -6.78 11.97 -12.38
N ARG A 191 -6.78 11.42 -11.19
CA ARG A 191 -7.91 11.41 -10.24
C ARG A 191 -7.44 11.92 -8.89
N ILE A 192 -8.21 12.82 -8.30
CA ILE A 192 -8.14 13.10 -6.87
C ILE A 192 -9.41 12.62 -6.19
N GLU A 193 -9.27 12.15 -4.94
CA GLU A 193 -10.36 11.92 -4.02
C GLU A 193 -10.21 12.86 -2.83
N ALA A 194 -11.29 13.47 -2.41
CA ALA A 194 -11.26 14.41 -1.31
C ALA A 194 -12.48 14.27 -0.40
N LEU A 195 -12.30 14.74 0.81
CA LEU A 195 -13.32 14.79 1.87
C LEU A 195 -13.60 16.25 2.22
N THR A 196 -14.81 16.52 2.72
CA THR A 196 -15.18 17.85 3.20
C THR A 196 -15.69 17.83 4.65
N ALA A 197 -15.65 18.97 5.30
CA ALA A 197 -16.28 19.23 6.60
C ALA A 197 -16.05 18.12 7.63
N LYS A 198 -17.14 17.49 8.09
CA LYS A 198 -17.10 16.45 9.14
C LYS A 198 -16.31 15.22 8.71
N ALA A 199 -16.34 14.83 7.41
CA ALA A 199 -15.60 13.68 6.91
C ALA A 199 -14.09 13.97 6.92
N ALA A 200 -13.66 15.13 6.43
CA ALA A 200 -12.26 15.58 6.46
C ALA A 200 -11.72 15.64 7.90
N ARG A 201 -12.46 16.26 8.82
CA ARG A 201 -12.08 16.31 10.25
C ARG A 201 -11.94 14.92 10.87
N LYS A 202 -12.88 14.00 10.59
CA LYS A 202 -12.80 12.62 11.10
C LYS A 202 -11.57 11.89 10.57
N HIS A 203 -11.25 12.11 9.30
CA HIS A 203 -10.07 11.53 8.67
C HIS A 203 -8.79 12.05 9.32
N ALA A 204 -8.64 13.36 9.49
CA ALA A 204 -7.50 13.97 10.17
C ALA A 204 -7.34 13.45 11.61
N ASN A 205 -8.44 13.36 12.37
CA ASN A 205 -8.43 12.79 13.71
C ASN A 205 -8.01 11.31 13.73
N HIS A 206 -8.44 10.54 12.73
CA HIS A 206 -8.05 9.13 12.60
C HIS A 206 -6.54 8.99 12.37
N LEU A 207 -5.98 9.76 11.44
CA LEU A 207 -4.52 9.78 11.19
C LEU A 207 -3.75 10.25 12.43
N GLY A 208 -4.22 11.30 13.09
CA GLY A 208 -3.65 11.78 14.34
C GLY A 208 -3.67 10.73 15.46
N ASN A 209 -4.73 9.94 15.57
CA ASN A 209 -4.81 8.87 16.55
C ASN A 209 -3.85 7.72 16.24
N ILE A 210 -3.66 7.36 14.95
CA ILE A 210 -2.64 6.39 14.55
C ILE A 210 -1.25 6.87 14.96
N ALA A 211 -0.92 8.14 14.66
CA ALA A 211 0.36 8.73 15.03
C ALA A 211 0.57 8.75 16.56
N LYS A 212 -0.47 9.13 17.33
CA LYS A 212 -0.45 9.10 18.81
C LYS A 212 -0.23 7.69 19.35
N SER A 213 -0.88 6.69 18.77
CA SER A 213 -0.71 5.30 19.21
C SER A 213 0.70 4.81 18.95
N ALA A 214 1.28 5.11 17.78
CA ALA A 214 2.67 4.79 17.46
C ALA A 214 3.67 5.49 18.40
N SER A 215 3.44 6.79 18.68
CA SER A 215 4.22 7.57 19.63
C SER A 215 4.18 6.98 21.04
N ALA A 216 3.02 6.58 21.52
CA ALA A 216 2.84 5.95 22.83
C ALA A 216 3.56 4.62 22.94
N GLU A 217 3.48 3.76 21.93
CA GLU A 217 4.17 2.46 21.87
C GLU A 217 5.69 2.63 21.89
N LEU A 218 6.20 3.60 21.14
CA LEU A 218 7.62 3.92 21.06
C LEU A 218 8.13 4.76 22.23
N LYS A 219 7.22 5.32 23.08
CA LYS A 219 7.51 6.20 24.22
C LYS A 219 8.32 7.45 23.84
N ILE A 220 7.93 8.10 22.76
CA ILE A 220 8.59 9.29 22.18
C ILE A 220 7.57 10.34 21.77
N GLY A 221 8.01 11.53 21.34
CA GLY A 221 7.16 12.55 20.71
C GLY A 221 6.63 12.10 19.35
N ILE A 222 5.47 12.65 18.92
CA ILE A 222 4.87 12.31 17.61
C ILE A 222 5.82 12.65 16.47
N ASP A 223 6.50 13.78 16.54
CA ASP A 223 7.42 14.26 15.50
C ASP A 223 8.66 13.37 15.34
N GLU A 224 8.98 12.57 16.35
CA GLU A 224 10.12 11.64 16.36
C GLU A 224 9.78 10.23 15.82
N VAL A 225 8.49 9.93 15.59
CA VAL A 225 8.04 8.57 15.24
C VAL A 225 8.72 8.03 13.99
N ALA A 226 8.80 8.82 12.92
CA ALA A 226 9.41 8.40 11.67
C ALA A 226 10.90 8.09 11.83
N GLN A 227 11.64 8.95 12.54
CA GLN A 227 13.05 8.76 12.82
C GLN A 227 13.31 7.53 13.70
N ARG A 228 12.52 7.36 14.77
CA ARG A 228 12.67 6.21 15.66
C ARG A 228 12.33 4.89 14.97
N LEU A 229 11.32 4.89 14.12
CA LEU A 229 10.98 3.70 13.31
C LEU A 229 12.14 3.28 12.41
N ALA A 230 12.79 4.24 11.73
CA ALA A 230 13.97 3.97 10.91
C ALA A 230 15.10 3.36 11.77
N GLN A 231 15.38 3.93 12.95
CA GLN A 231 16.38 3.40 13.89
C GLN A 231 16.07 1.96 14.33
N VAL A 232 14.82 1.68 14.72
CA VAL A 232 14.39 0.32 15.13
C VAL A 232 14.55 -0.68 14.00
N MET A 233 14.25 -0.30 12.77
CA MET A 233 14.45 -1.16 11.60
C MET A 233 15.94 -1.45 11.35
N ASP A 234 16.81 -0.48 11.54
CA ASP A 234 18.27 -0.68 11.39
C ASP A 234 18.84 -1.48 12.56
N GLU A 235 18.43 -1.23 13.80
CA GLU A 235 18.78 -2.04 14.97
C GLU A 235 18.38 -3.50 14.77
N ARG A 236 17.14 -3.75 14.28
CA ARG A 236 16.69 -5.11 13.97
C ARG A 236 17.59 -5.79 12.94
N ARG A 237 17.90 -5.11 11.83
CA ARG A 237 18.80 -5.65 10.78
C ARG A 237 20.20 -5.96 11.31
N ARG A 238 20.68 -5.14 12.24
CA ARG A 238 21.99 -5.37 12.91
C ARG A 238 21.90 -6.59 13.81
N LEU A 239 20.90 -6.68 14.68
CA LEU A 239 20.74 -7.79 15.59
C LEU A 239 20.54 -9.12 14.86
N GLU A 240 19.80 -9.15 13.75
CA GLU A 240 19.65 -10.32 12.89
C GLU A 240 21.01 -10.80 12.34
N ARG A 241 21.90 -9.87 11.93
CA ARG A 241 23.26 -10.20 11.48
C ARG A 241 24.13 -10.71 12.62
N ASP A 242 24.12 -10.01 13.77
CA ASP A 242 24.92 -10.37 14.94
C ASP A 242 24.49 -11.77 15.47
N LEU A 243 23.18 -12.05 15.46
CA LEU A 243 22.64 -13.36 15.83
C LEU A 243 23.11 -14.45 14.86
N SER A 244 23.07 -14.19 13.54
CA SER A 244 23.57 -15.13 12.53
C SER A 244 25.05 -15.41 12.72
N GLU A 245 25.87 -14.37 12.95
CA GLU A 245 27.31 -14.55 13.22
C GLU A 245 27.58 -15.30 14.52
N ALA A 246 26.84 -14.99 15.59
CA ALA A 246 26.97 -15.71 16.86
C ALA A 246 26.64 -17.20 16.71
N ARG A 247 25.54 -17.52 15.99
CA ARG A 247 25.18 -18.92 15.68
C ARG A 247 26.24 -19.62 14.85
N LYS A 248 26.85 -18.95 13.86
CA LYS A 248 27.95 -19.51 13.07
C LYS A 248 29.19 -19.79 13.93
N LYS A 249 29.56 -18.87 14.81
CA LYS A 249 30.70 -19.08 15.75
C LYS A 249 30.44 -20.24 16.69
N LEU A 250 29.23 -20.39 17.25
CA LEU A 250 28.84 -21.51 18.09
C LEU A 250 28.88 -22.84 17.32
N ALA A 251 28.40 -22.86 16.07
CA ALA A 251 28.42 -24.04 15.21
C ALA A 251 29.86 -24.52 14.87
N LEU A 252 30.78 -23.57 14.72
CA LEU A 252 32.21 -23.88 14.46
C LEU A 252 32.98 -24.21 15.77
N GLY A 253 32.62 -23.54 16.89
CA GLY A 253 33.33 -23.69 18.16
C GLY A 253 32.69 -24.66 19.18
N GLY A 254 31.49 -25.19 18.92
CA GLY A 254 30.61 -25.87 19.89
C GLY A 254 30.87 -27.35 20.13
N SER A 255 31.93 -27.96 19.63
CA SER A 255 32.32 -29.34 19.94
C SER A 255 33.50 -29.41 20.92
N ARG A 256 33.36 -28.78 22.08
CA ARG A 256 34.21 -29.09 23.26
C ARG A 256 33.55 -30.11 24.17
N SER A 257 33.23 -31.29 23.68
CA SER A 257 33.16 -32.48 24.52
C SER A 257 34.53 -33.13 24.56
N ALA A 258 35.04 -33.35 25.73
CA ALA A 258 36.43 -33.70 26.03
C ALA A 258 36.94 -35.04 25.45
N ASP A 259 36.14 -35.75 24.64
CA ASP A 259 36.45 -37.08 24.14
C ASP A 259 36.35 -37.32 22.62
N ALA A 260 36.11 -36.26 21.81
CA ALA A 260 36.18 -36.40 20.36
C ALA A 260 36.99 -35.22 19.78
N ALA A 261 38.20 -35.51 19.29
CA ALA A 261 39.06 -34.58 18.64
C ALA A 261 38.32 -33.81 17.53
N ASP A 262 38.12 -32.51 17.70
CA ASP A 262 37.84 -31.42 16.74
C ASP A 262 36.87 -31.65 15.54
N GLY A 263 36.07 -32.76 15.50
CA GLY A 263 35.21 -33.13 14.37
C GLY A 263 36.00 -33.37 13.06
N VAL A 264 37.30 -33.33 13.11
CA VAL A 264 38.20 -33.62 11.97
C VAL A 264 38.64 -35.09 12.03
N ARG A 265 38.25 -35.84 11.01
CA ARG A 265 38.69 -37.24 10.83
C ARG A 265 39.70 -37.31 9.68
N VAL A 266 40.66 -38.21 9.80
CA VAL A 266 41.58 -38.51 8.69
C VAL A 266 41.16 -39.81 8.03
N ILE A 267 40.77 -39.77 6.79
CA ILE A 267 40.34 -40.91 5.99
C ILE A 267 41.33 -41.09 4.85
N GLY A 268 42.15 -42.13 4.98
CA GLY A 268 43.31 -42.30 4.08
C GLY A 268 44.30 -41.14 4.20
N LYS A 269 44.40 -40.32 3.14
CA LYS A 269 45.22 -39.11 3.11
C LYS A 269 44.44 -37.79 3.14
N VAL A 270 43.11 -37.87 3.33
CA VAL A 270 42.19 -36.72 3.28
C VAL A 270 41.67 -36.39 4.66
N ARG A 271 41.66 -35.13 5.04
CA ARG A 271 41.03 -34.65 6.27
C ARG A 271 39.55 -34.35 5.97
N LEU A 272 38.66 -34.91 6.77
CA LEU A 272 37.21 -34.66 6.73
C LEU A 272 36.78 -33.94 8.01
N LEU A 273 36.26 -32.71 7.86
CA LEU A 273 35.54 -32.02 8.92
C LEU A 273 34.06 -32.34 8.78
N ALA A 274 33.56 -33.23 9.67
CA ALA A 274 32.16 -33.66 9.69
C ALA A 274 31.47 -33.12 10.95
N ARG A 275 30.46 -32.26 10.77
CA ARG A 275 29.75 -31.62 11.90
C ARG A 275 28.25 -31.63 11.69
N GLU A 276 27.52 -31.96 12.75
CA GLU A 276 26.10 -31.69 12.88
C GLU A 276 25.92 -30.38 13.66
N VAL A 277 25.05 -29.49 13.15
CA VAL A 277 24.78 -28.21 13.77
C VAL A 277 23.28 -27.99 13.90
N SER A 278 22.84 -27.33 14.97
CA SER A 278 21.45 -26.99 15.21
C SER A 278 21.26 -25.48 15.33
N GLY A 279 20.04 -25.00 15.07
CA GLY A 279 19.70 -23.59 15.20
C GLY A 279 20.37 -22.67 14.15
N ILE A 280 20.88 -23.23 13.06
CA ILE A 280 21.47 -22.51 11.92
C ILE A 280 20.45 -22.46 10.78
N ASP A 281 20.32 -21.30 10.15
CA ASP A 281 19.50 -21.13 8.96
C ASP A 281 20.14 -21.89 7.78
N LEU A 282 19.35 -22.64 7.00
CA LEU A 282 19.86 -23.42 5.86
C LEU A 282 20.59 -22.56 4.82
N LYS A 283 20.21 -21.28 4.71
CA LYS A 283 20.91 -20.31 3.84
C LYS A 283 22.35 -20.00 4.27
N ASP A 284 22.67 -20.21 5.56
CA ASP A 284 23.99 -19.94 6.14
C ASP A 284 24.98 -21.11 6.00
N LEU A 285 24.51 -22.30 5.60
CA LEU A 285 25.31 -23.51 5.44
C LEU A 285 26.50 -23.31 4.50
N ARG A 286 26.31 -22.57 3.39
CA ARG A 286 27.39 -22.28 2.44
C ARG A 286 28.54 -21.53 3.11
N SER A 287 28.23 -20.50 3.89
CA SER A 287 29.25 -19.72 4.59
C SER A 287 29.97 -20.52 5.69
N LEU A 288 29.29 -21.49 6.31
CA LEU A 288 29.91 -22.42 7.25
C LEU A 288 30.88 -23.40 6.57
N ALA A 289 30.51 -23.91 5.39
CA ALA A 289 31.42 -24.76 4.61
C ALA A 289 32.67 -24.00 4.18
N ASP A 290 32.55 -22.74 3.75
CA ASP A 290 33.70 -21.91 3.38
C ASP A 290 34.61 -21.58 4.59
N ALA A 291 34.01 -21.35 5.77
CA ALA A 291 34.77 -21.18 7.01
C ALA A 291 35.45 -22.48 7.43
N GLY A 292 34.77 -23.63 7.33
CA GLY A 292 35.37 -24.94 7.58
C GLY A 292 36.52 -25.28 6.64
N LYS A 293 36.41 -24.94 5.35
CA LYS A 293 37.54 -25.11 4.38
C LYS A 293 38.78 -24.31 4.81
N LYS A 294 38.61 -23.10 5.32
CA LYS A 294 39.72 -22.28 5.86
C LYS A 294 40.29 -22.88 7.13
N GLU A 295 39.48 -23.44 8.00
CA GLU A 295 39.89 -24.07 9.26
C GLU A 295 40.77 -25.30 9.00
N ILE A 296 40.36 -26.19 8.08
CA ILE A 296 41.11 -27.42 7.80
C ILE A 296 42.30 -27.23 6.85
N GLY A 297 42.36 -26.14 6.10
CA GLY A 297 43.39 -25.84 5.12
C GLY A 297 43.32 -26.69 3.84
N SER A 298 43.51 -28.01 3.95
CA SER A 298 43.33 -28.99 2.88
C SER A 298 42.45 -30.13 3.36
N GLY A 299 41.36 -30.43 2.66
CA GLY A 299 40.38 -31.46 3.06
C GLY A 299 38.98 -31.26 2.51
N ILE A 300 38.07 -31.96 3.12
CA ILE A 300 36.64 -31.95 2.82
C ILE A 300 35.85 -31.54 4.05
N VAL A 301 34.87 -30.70 3.88
CA VAL A 301 33.96 -30.24 4.91
C VAL A 301 32.54 -30.78 4.61
N ALA A 302 31.93 -31.45 5.56
CA ALA A 302 30.55 -31.89 5.49
C ALA A 302 29.78 -31.39 6.73
N ILE A 303 28.79 -30.51 6.53
CA ILE A 303 28.00 -29.96 7.62
C ILE A 303 26.51 -30.24 7.36
N VAL A 304 25.87 -30.84 8.35
CA VAL A 304 24.41 -31.03 8.36
C VAL A 304 23.79 -30.10 9.37
N ALA A 305 22.83 -29.29 8.95
CA ALA A 305 22.01 -28.48 9.84
C ALA A 305 20.62 -29.09 9.96
N VAL A 306 20.14 -29.25 11.20
CA VAL A 306 18.80 -29.74 11.50
C VAL A 306 17.95 -28.55 11.96
N THR A 307 16.79 -28.37 11.31
CA THR A 307 15.83 -27.31 11.66
C THR A 307 14.93 -27.77 12.80
N GLU A 308 14.26 -26.84 13.50
CA GLU A 308 13.27 -27.14 14.53
C GLU A 308 12.10 -28.00 14.02
N GLU A 309 11.83 -27.92 12.70
CA GLU A 309 10.79 -28.71 12.02
C GLU A 309 11.26 -30.16 11.71
N GLY A 310 12.49 -30.52 12.05
CA GLY A 310 13.05 -31.85 11.81
C GLY A 310 13.57 -32.06 10.39
N LYS A 311 13.60 -31.04 9.54
CA LYS A 311 14.23 -31.09 8.20
C LYS A 311 15.74 -30.91 8.32
N ALA A 312 16.49 -31.49 7.38
CA ALA A 312 17.94 -31.33 7.31
C ALA A 312 18.39 -30.61 6.05
N GLY A 313 19.37 -29.74 6.20
CA GLY A 313 20.20 -29.23 5.10
C GLY A 313 21.62 -29.76 5.24
N LEU A 314 22.20 -30.17 4.11
CA LEU A 314 23.58 -30.66 4.03
C LEU A 314 24.37 -29.79 3.06
N VAL A 315 25.56 -29.42 3.46
CA VAL A 315 26.57 -28.78 2.59
C VAL A 315 27.85 -29.60 2.60
N VAL A 316 28.43 -29.78 1.41
CA VAL A 316 29.77 -30.37 1.27
C VAL A 316 30.68 -29.36 0.55
N GLY A 317 31.81 -29.07 1.14
CA GLY A 317 32.90 -28.24 0.59
C GLY A 317 34.14 -29.05 0.37
N VAL A 318 34.76 -28.93 -0.80
CA VAL A 318 36.05 -29.55 -1.14
C VAL A 318 37.06 -28.45 -1.36
N THR A 319 38.25 -28.56 -0.78
CA THR A 319 39.32 -27.58 -1.02
C THR A 319 39.87 -27.73 -2.43
N ASN A 320 40.35 -26.63 -3.03
CA ASN A 320 40.72 -26.57 -4.46
C ASN A 320 41.77 -27.61 -4.88
N ASP A 321 42.67 -27.96 -4.01
CA ASP A 321 43.72 -28.96 -4.21
C ASP A 321 43.19 -30.41 -4.34
N LEU A 322 41.94 -30.63 -3.93
CA LEU A 322 41.30 -31.94 -3.95
C LEU A 322 40.15 -32.05 -4.97
N THR A 323 39.80 -31.00 -5.65
CA THR A 323 38.65 -30.97 -6.59
C THR A 323 38.83 -31.86 -7.83
N ASP A 324 40.10 -32.16 -8.21
CA ASP A 324 40.39 -33.08 -9.31
C ASP A 324 40.14 -34.56 -8.92
N ARG A 325 40.10 -34.85 -7.64
CA ARG A 325 39.89 -36.22 -7.11
C ARG A 325 38.51 -36.43 -6.50
N PHE A 326 37.92 -35.41 -5.92
CA PHE A 326 36.67 -35.49 -5.20
C PHE A 326 35.72 -34.37 -5.65
N SER A 327 34.47 -34.73 -5.94
CA SER A 327 33.40 -33.79 -6.28
C SER A 327 32.47 -33.60 -5.10
N ALA A 328 32.29 -32.35 -4.67
CA ALA A 328 31.30 -32.01 -3.64
C ALA A 328 29.88 -32.44 -4.04
N VAL A 329 29.56 -32.45 -5.34
CA VAL A 329 28.27 -32.86 -5.87
C VAL A 329 28.02 -34.35 -5.64
N ASP A 330 29.04 -35.20 -5.86
CA ASP A 330 28.86 -36.63 -5.68
C ASP A 330 28.78 -37.01 -4.20
N LEU A 331 29.58 -36.37 -3.36
CA LEU A 331 29.59 -36.55 -1.92
C LEU A 331 28.26 -36.07 -1.27
N VAL A 332 27.75 -34.90 -1.71
CA VAL A 332 26.50 -34.36 -1.16
C VAL A 332 25.30 -35.23 -1.50
N ARG A 333 25.29 -35.88 -2.69
CA ARG A 333 24.25 -36.82 -3.09
C ARG A 333 24.22 -38.07 -2.18
N LYS A 334 25.39 -38.59 -1.82
CA LYS A 334 25.51 -39.73 -0.88
C LYS A 334 24.95 -39.40 0.49
N GLY A 335 25.27 -38.23 1.03
CA GLY A 335 24.68 -37.76 2.27
C GLY A 335 23.20 -37.45 2.18
N ALA A 336 22.73 -36.92 1.05
CA ALA A 336 21.33 -36.61 0.85
C ALA A 336 20.42 -37.84 0.81
N GLU A 337 20.90 -38.96 0.25
CA GLU A 337 20.19 -40.25 0.25
C GLU A 337 19.85 -40.69 1.69
N ALA A 338 20.79 -40.54 2.62
CA ALA A 338 20.57 -40.87 4.03
C ALA A 338 19.59 -39.96 4.75
N LEU A 339 19.42 -38.72 4.26
CA LEU A 339 18.46 -37.74 4.77
C LEU A 339 17.07 -37.88 4.13
N GLY A 340 16.84 -38.90 3.29
CA GLY A 340 15.59 -39.07 2.56
C GLY A 340 15.42 -38.02 1.41
N GLY A 341 16.51 -37.37 1.00
CA GLY A 341 16.53 -36.38 -0.06
C GLY A 341 16.67 -37.02 -1.45
N LYS A 342 16.10 -36.36 -2.48
CA LYS A 342 16.11 -36.87 -3.89
C LYS A 342 17.29 -36.37 -4.74
N GLY A 343 18.33 -35.82 -4.11
CA GLY A 343 19.53 -35.35 -4.81
C GLY A 343 20.10 -34.06 -4.21
N GLY A 344 21.16 -33.56 -4.82
CA GLY A 344 21.83 -32.32 -4.45
C GLY A 344 22.54 -31.72 -5.66
N GLY A 345 22.91 -30.45 -5.56
CA GLY A 345 23.54 -29.73 -6.65
C GLY A 345 24.53 -28.66 -6.19
N GLY A 346 25.36 -28.23 -7.11
CA GLY A 346 26.40 -27.24 -6.86
C GLY A 346 27.53 -27.31 -7.85
N ARG A 347 28.71 -26.88 -7.42
CA ARG A 347 29.96 -26.96 -8.14
C ARG A 347 30.84 -28.05 -7.53
N PRO A 348 31.90 -28.53 -8.21
CA PRO A 348 32.82 -29.53 -7.67
C PRO A 348 33.44 -29.15 -6.32
N ASP A 349 33.64 -27.84 -6.07
CA ASP A 349 34.21 -27.29 -4.84
C ASP A 349 33.20 -27.06 -3.71
N LEU A 350 31.87 -26.97 -4.04
CA LEU A 350 30.81 -26.69 -3.06
C LEU A 350 29.43 -27.14 -3.58
N ALA A 351 28.78 -28.04 -2.89
CA ALA A 351 27.44 -28.52 -3.21
C ALA A 351 26.55 -28.58 -1.96
N GLN A 352 25.25 -28.46 -2.20
CA GLN A 352 24.21 -28.49 -1.15
C GLN A 352 23.11 -29.45 -1.52
N ALA A 353 22.49 -30.04 -0.49
CA ALA A 353 21.32 -30.90 -0.57
C ALA A 353 20.44 -30.69 0.67
N GLY A 354 19.29 -31.32 0.68
CA GLY A 354 18.42 -31.35 1.84
C GLY A 354 17.57 -32.61 1.85
N GLY A 355 17.00 -32.91 3.00
CA GLY A 355 16.07 -34.03 3.15
C GLY A 355 15.11 -33.82 4.31
N PRO A 356 14.00 -34.56 4.34
CA PRO A 356 12.99 -34.45 5.41
C PRO A 356 13.41 -35.09 6.74
N GLU A 357 14.44 -35.97 6.74
CA GLU A 357 14.82 -36.82 7.86
C GLU A 357 16.04 -36.26 8.60
N GLY A 358 15.87 -35.19 9.40
CA GLY A 358 16.93 -34.56 10.18
C GLY A 358 17.53 -35.47 11.25
N SER A 359 16.74 -36.44 11.77
CA SER A 359 17.23 -37.44 12.71
C SER A 359 18.37 -38.32 12.15
N ASN A 360 18.52 -38.38 10.84
CA ASN A 360 19.54 -39.14 10.13
C ASN A 360 20.82 -38.31 9.82
N ALA A 361 20.99 -37.15 10.46
CA ALA A 361 22.14 -36.28 10.24
C ALA A 361 23.49 -37.00 10.43
N GLY A 362 23.63 -37.80 11.48
CA GLY A 362 24.81 -38.61 11.73
C GLY A 362 25.05 -39.66 10.62
N ALA A 363 23.98 -40.35 10.18
CA ALA A 363 24.07 -41.32 9.08
C ALA A 363 24.50 -40.68 7.75
N ALA A 364 24.06 -39.46 7.49
CA ALA A 364 24.48 -38.73 6.31
C ALA A 364 25.99 -38.39 6.32
N LEU A 365 26.52 -37.96 7.46
CA LEU A 365 27.95 -37.71 7.62
C LEU A 365 28.80 -38.98 7.49
N GLU A 366 28.31 -40.11 8.03
CA GLU A 366 28.98 -41.42 7.89
C GLU A 366 28.93 -41.95 6.45
N ALA A 367 27.83 -41.73 5.71
CA ALA A 367 27.75 -42.07 4.29
C ALA A 367 28.80 -41.32 3.46
N ILE A 368 29.05 -40.03 3.76
CA ILE A 368 30.09 -39.23 3.13
C ILE A 368 31.49 -39.78 3.50
N ALA A 369 31.73 -40.08 4.79
CA ALA A 369 32.98 -40.64 5.24
C ALA A 369 33.32 -42.00 4.59
N SER A 370 32.29 -42.87 4.45
CA SER A 370 32.41 -44.15 3.76
C SER A 370 32.71 -44.02 2.26
N ALA A 371 32.08 -43.02 1.61
CA ALA A 371 32.32 -42.72 0.20
C ALA A 371 33.76 -42.26 -0.01
N LEU A 372 34.33 -41.49 0.94
CA LEU A 372 35.72 -41.04 0.89
C LEU A 372 36.74 -42.21 1.14
N ALA A 373 36.38 -43.19 1.97
CA ALA A 373 37.21 -44.34 2.24
C ALA A 373 37.30 -45.32 1.06
N ALA A 374 36.26 -45.32 0.20
CA ALA A 374 36.17 -46.16 -0.97
C ALA A 374 36.79 -45.59 -2.25
N ALA A 375 37.21 -44.32 -2.23
CA ALA A 375 37.80 -43.58 -3.34
C ALA A 375 39.32 -43.34 -3.16
#